data_b11485c78269f0a7e1dfc05179a59189
#
_entry.id   b11485c78269f0a7e1dfc05179a59189
#
_cell.length_a   1.000
_cell.length_b   1.000
_cell.length_c   1.000
_cell.angle_alpha   90.00
_cell.angle_beta   90.00
_cell.angle_gamma   90.00
#
_symmetry.space_group_name_H-M   'P 1'
#
loop_
_entity.id
_entity.type
_entity.pdbx_description
1 polymer ?
#
loop_
_entity_poly.entity_id
_entity_poly.type
_entity_poly.pdbx_seq_one_letter_code
_entity_poly.pdbx_strand_id
1 'polypeptide(L)'
;MDKEDLSNYKPISHLSFLSKLTERVVKQRLTLHLSSNGLLNSFQSAYTKHHSTESTLLSVHDHIIKAMSQQKITALCLLDLSAAFDTIDHAILVHRLSSWFGFRGTVLSWLQSYLSSRDFVVNVKASLSEPFPLHQGVPQGSVLGPLLFILYTTPLSSLISDSSVKHHLYADDTQLFISFTAHDFA
;
A
#
# COMPACT_ATOMS: atom_id res chain seq x y z
N MET A 1 -10.00 4.55 -26.14
CA MET A 1 -9.65 3.43 -25.28
C MET A 1 -10.22 2.19 -25.92
N ASP A 2 -9.38 1.24 -26.28
CA ASP A 2 -9.81 -0.01 -26.91
C ASP A 2 -10.59 -0.85 -25.91
N LYS A 3 -11.83 -1.22 -26.27
CA LYS A 3 -12.73 -1.97 -25.39
C LYS A 3 -12.42 -3.49 -25.37
N GLU A 4 -11.57 -3.94 -26.28
CA GLU A 4 -11.16 -5.33 -26.38
C GLU A 4 -9.85 -5.60 -25.64
N ASP A 5 -9.13 -4.56 -25.24
CA ASP A 5 -7.92 -4.69 -24.44
C ASP A 5 -8.26 -4.72 -22.94
N LEU A 6 -8.07 -5.88 -22.31
CA LEU A 6 -8.34 -6.11 -20.88
C LEU A 6 -7.47 -5.27 -19.96
N SER A 7 -6.30 -4.80 -20.41
CA SER A 7 -5.45 -3.90 -19.63
C SER A 7 -6.09 -2.54 -19.32
N ASN A 8 -7.12 -2.18 -20.09
CA ASN A 8 -7.90 -0.96 -19.91
C ASN A 8 -8.98 -1.06 -18.81
N TYR A 9 -9.18 -2.24 -18.22
CA TYR A 9 -10.18 -2.48 -17.20
C TYR A 9 -9.53 -2.64 -15.83
N LYS A 10 -10.16 -2.04 -14.82
CA LYS A 10 -9.78 -2.27 -13.42
C LYS A 10 -10.85 -3.13 -12.74
N PRO A 11 -10.46 -4.18 -12.01
CA PRO A 11 -11.42 -4.98 -11.27
C PRO A 11 -12.08 -4.15 -10.17
N ILE A 12 -13.38 -4.36 -9.95
CA ILE A 12 -14.13 -3.73 -8.87
C ILE A 12 -14.79 -4.83 -8.05
N SER A 13 -14.58 -4.78 -6.73
CA SER A 13 -15.17 -5.77 -5.82
C SER A 13 -16.59 -5.39 -5.42
N HIS A 14 -17.54 -6.29 -5.68
CA HIS A 14 -18.90 -6.20 -5.19
C HIS A 14 -18.98 -6.64 -3.72
N LEU A 15 -18.82 -5.69 -2.80
CA LEU A 15 -18.88 -5.95 -1.38
C LEU A 15 -20.21 -5.49 -0.80
N SER A 16 -20.89 -6.38 -0.07
CA SER A 16 -22.15 -6.06 0.61
C SER A 16 -21.95 -4.99 1.69
N PHE A 17 -23.04 -4.33 2.07
CA PHE A 17 -23.02 -3.37 3.17
C PHE A 17 -22.55 -4.02 4.49
N LEU A 18 -23.03 -5.23 4.79
CA LEU A 18 -22.62 -5.97 5.99
C LEU A 18 -21.12 -6.30 5.98
N SER A 19 -20.59 -6.69 4.82
CA SER A 19 -19.14 -6.90 4.66
C SER A 19 -18.35 -5.65 5.01
N LYS A 20 -18.73 -4.51 4.45
CA LYS A 20 -18.06 -3.21 4.73
C LYS A 20 -18.19 -2.79 6.19
N LEU A 21 -19.31 -3.10 6.85
CA LEU A 21 -19.49 -2.82 8.28
C LEU A 21 -18.55 -3.68 9.13
N THR A 22 -18.48 -4.98 8.85
CA THR A 22 -17.55 -5.91 9.51
C THR A 22 -16.09 -5.45 9.30
N GLU A 23 -15.72 -5.10 8.08
CA GLU A 23 -14.38 -4.60 7.78
C GLU A 23 -14.04 -3.32 8.56
N ARG A 24 -15.00 -2.40 8.77
CA ARG A 24 -14.78 -1.20 9.58
C ARG A 24 -14.46 -1.54 11.04
N VAL A 25 -15.19 -2.48 11.62
CA VAL A 25 -14.92 -2.93 13.00
C VAL A 25 -13.55 -3.58 13.11
N VAL A 26 -13.22 -4.46 12.16
CA VAL A 26 -11.91 -5.13 12.12
C VAL A 26 -10.80 -4.11 11.91
N LYS A 27 -10.94 -3.20 10.92
CA LYS A 27 -9.96 -2.14 10.66
C LYS A 27 -9.67 -1.31 11.90
N GLN A 28 -10.71 -0.91 12.64
CA GLN A 28 -10.53 -0.12 13.86
C GLN A 28 -9.70 -0.88 14.90
N ARG A 29 -9.95 -2.16 15.11
CA ARG A 29 -9.20 -2.99 16.07
C ARG A 29 -7.76 -3.23 15.62
N LEU A 30 -7.55 -3.51 14.34
CA LEU A 30 -6.20 -3.66 13.78
C LEU A 30 -5.40 -2.35 13.92
N THR A 31 -6.00 -1.23 13.54
CA THR A 31 -5.34 0.09 13.64
C THR A 31 -5.00 0.45 15.09
N LEU A 32 -5.88 0.12 16.04
CA LEU A 32 -5.61 0.34 17.46
C LEU A 32 -4.41 -0.50 17.93
N HIS A 33 -4.34 -1.79 17.57
CA HIS A 33 -3.20 -2.65 17.86
C HIS A 33 -1.91 -2.10 17.25
N LEU A 34 -1.93 -1.71 15.98
CA LEU A 34 -0.76 -1.19 15.28
C LEU A 34 -0.26 0.12 15.92
N SER A 35 -1.17 1.05 16.23
CA SER A 35 -0.80 2.34 16.83
C SER A 35 -0.31 2.20 18.26
N SER A 36 -0.96 1.35 19.07
CA SER A 36 -0.57 1.14 20.48
C SER A 36 0.79 0.45 20.63
N ASN A 37 1.24 -0.29 19.61
CA ASN A 37 2.52 -0.99 19.61
C ASN A 37 3.60 -0.31 18.74
N GLY A 38 3.31 0.88 18.17
CA GLY A 38 4.27 1.60 17.33
C GLY A 38 4.65 0.87 16.04
N LEU A 39 3.73 0.07 15.49
CA LEU A 39 3.97 -0.80 14.33
C LEU A 39 3.63 -0.14 12.98
N LEU A 40 3.10 1.08 13.00
CA LEU A 40 2.81 1.83 11.79
C LEU A 40 4.10 2.40 11.20
N ASN A 41 4.23 2.32 9.88
CA ASN A 41 5.37 2.88 9.17
C ASN A 41 5.29 4.41 9.17
N SER A 42 6.26 5.08 9.81
CA SER A 42 6.34 6.55 9.91
C SER A 42 6.61 7.25 8.57
N PHE A 43 7.11 6.52 7.58
CA PHE A 43 7.36 7.05 6.23
C PHE A 43 6.17 6.92 5.29
N GLN A 44 5.08 6.23 5.72
CA GLN A 44 3.86 6.09 4.94
C GLN A 44 2.79 7.08 5.42
N SER A 45 2.41 8.01 4.56
CA SER A 45 1.40 9.03 4.87
C SER A 45 -0.01 8.70 4.38
N ALA A 46 -0.16 7.85 3.36
CA ALA A 46 -1.47 7.52 2.86
C ALA A 46 -2.31 6.74 3.88
N TYR A 47 -3.62 6.99 3.86
CA TYR A 47 -4.61 6.37 4.75
C TYR A 47 -4.35 6.60 6.25
N THR A 48 -3.48 7.54 6.56
CA THR A 48 -3.11 7.93 7.93
C THR A 48 -3.84 9.22 8.32
N LYS A 49 -4.35 9.27 9.55
CA LYS A 49 -5.09 10.44 10.05
C LYS A 49 -4.18 11.67 10.07
N HIS A 50 -4.72 12.81 9.64
CA HIS A 50 -4.03 14.11 9.56
C HIS A 50 -2.90 14.19 8.52
N HIS A 51 -2.84 13.25 7.58
CA HIS A 51 -1.93 13.30 6.45
C HIS A 51 -2.72 13.45 5.14
N SER A 52 -2.14 14.15 4.17
CA SER A 52 -2.70 14.34 2.82
C SER A 52 -1.56 14.33 1.79
N THR A 53 -1.91 14.36 0.51
CA THR A 53 -0.95 14.53 -0.58
C THR A 53 -0.17 15.83 -0.43
N GLU A 54 -0.84 16.91 -0.02
CA GLU A 54 -0.21 18.22 0.17
C GLU A 54 0.83 18.17 1.31
N SER A 55 0.50 17.53 2.44
CA SER A 55 1.46 17.39 3.56
C SER A 55 2.69 16.57 3.17
N THR A 56 2.51 15.55 2.32
CA THR A 56 3.59 14.74 1.77
C THR A 56 4.48 15.56 0.84
N LEU A 57 3.88 16.27 -0.12
CA LEU A 57 4.61 17.14 -1.05
C LEU A 57 5.36 18.25 -0.31
N LEU A 58 4.74 18.83 0.72
CA LEU A 58 5.38 19.85 1.55
C LEU A 58 6.62 19.29 2.27
N SER A 59 6.56 18.05 2.77
CA SER A 59 7.70 17.40 3.43
C SER A 59 8.89 17.19 2.47
N VAL A 60 8.62 16.73 1.25
CA VAL A 60 9.65 16.55 0.22
C VAL A 60 10.22 17.90 -0.23
N HIS A 61 9.34 18.89 -0.46
CA HIS A 61 9.74 20.24 -0.85
C HIS A 61 10.61 20.92 0.23
N ASP A 62 10.25 20.82 1.52
CA ASP A 62 11.04 21.33 2.63
C ASP A 62 12.44 20.70 2.67
N HIS A 63 12.53 19.39 2.41
CA HIS A 63 13.82 18.70 2.30
C HIS A 63 14.68 19.28 1.17
N ILE A 64 14.10 19.48 -0.02
CA ILE A 64 14.80 20.05 -1.18
C ILE A 64 15.30 21.47 -0.87
N ILE A 65 14.46 22.33 -0.31
CA ILE A 65 14.84 23.71 0.04
C ILE A 65 15.96 23.73 1.08
N LYS A 66 15.88 22.87 2.10
CA LYS A 66 16.96 22.74 3.09
C LYS A 66 18.28 22.26 2.48
N ALA A 67 18.22 21.34 1.54
CA ALA A 67 19.44 20.91 0.81
C ALA A 67 20.02 22.05 -0.05
N MET A 68 19.16 22.79 -0.77
CA MET A 68 19.58 23.95 -1.57
C MET A 68 20.23 25.06 -0.72
N SER A 69 19.69 25.34 0.47
CA SER A 69 20.29 26.30 1.39
C SER A 69 21.69 25.91 1.87
N GLN A 70 22.02 24.61 1.78
CA GLN A 70 23.34 24.04 2.06
C GLN A 70 24.20 23.89 0.80
N GLN A 71 23.79 24.47 -0.33
CA GLN A 71 24.46 24.37 -1.63
C GLN A 71 24.57 22.90 -2.13
N LYS A 72 23.61 22.06 -1.76
CA LYS A 72 23.52 20.66 -2.21
C LYS A 72 22.57 20.53 -3.38
N ILE A 73 22.84 19.53 -4.21
CA ILE A 73 21.97 19.07 -5.30
C ILE A 73 21.13 17.93 -4.73
N THR A 74 19.84 17.91 -5.03
CA THR A 74 18.95 16.79 -4.64
C THR A 74 18.50 16.06 -5.89
N ALA A 75 18.77 14.75 -5.96
CA ALA A 75 18.16 13.85 -6.91
C ALA A 75 16.87 13.31 -6.29
N LEU A 76 15.77 13.42 -7.03
CA LEU A 76 14.45 12.89 -6.67
C LEU A 76 14.05 11.84 -7.70
N CYS A 77 13.70 10.64 -7.23
CA CYS A 77 13.15 9.56 -8.05
C CYS A 77 11.73 9.25 -7.56
N LEU A 78 10.78 9.25 -8.47
CA LEU A 78 9.38 8.91 -8.22
C LEU A 78 9.09 7.56 -8.84
N LEU A 79 8.65 6.61 -8.04
CA LEU A 79 8.30 5.25 -8.44
C LEU A 79 6.83 5.01 -8.15
N ASP A 80 6.13 4.45 -9.12
CA ASP A 80 4.74 4.02 -9.03
C ASP A 80 4.66 2.49 -9.11
N LEU A 81 3.80 1.88 -8.32
CA LEU A 81 3.55 0.44 -8.35
C LEU A 81 2.32 0.14 -9.19
N SER A 82 2.54 -0.34 -10.41
CA SER A 82 1.45 -0.74 -11.31
C SER A 82 0.61 -1.86 -10.70
N ALA A 83 -0.73 -1.72 -10.76
CA ALA A 83 -1.70 -2.69 -10.25
C ALA A 83 -1.49 -3.08 -8.77
N ALA A 84 -1.06 -2.13 -7.94
CA ALA A 84 -0.58 -2.32 -6.58
C ALA A 84 -1.50 -3.18 -5.69
N PHE A 85 -2.83 -2.97 -5.77
CA PHE A 85 -3.81 -3.74 -4.99
C PHE A 85 -4.06 -5.14 -5.54
N ASP A 86 -3.86 -5.35 -6.82
CA ASP A 86 -4.19 -6.60 -7.51
C ASP A 86 -3.03 -7.61 -7.48
N THR A 87 -1.81 -7.16 -7.15
CA THR A 87 -0.59 -7.98 -7.16
C THR A 87 -0.13 -8.42 -5.77
N ILE A 88 -0.89 -8.14 -4.72
CA ILE A 88 -0.55 -8.55 -3.35
C ILE A 88 -0.61 -10.07 -3.23
N ASP A 89 0.53 -10.71 -3.00
CA ASP A 89 0.61 -12.14 -2.70
C ASP A 89 0.04 -12.42 -1.31
N HIS A 90 -0.96 -13.31 -1.24
CA HIS A 90 -1.66 -13.62 0.01
C HIS A 90 -0.76 -14.34 1.03
N ALA A 91 0.13 -15.22 0.58
CA ALA A 91 1.03 -15.96 1.47
C ALA A 91 2.07 -15.02 2.09
N ILE A 92 2.65 -14.12 1.29
CA ILE A 92 3.57 -13.09 1.75
C ILE A 92 2.86 -12.13 2.71
N LEU A 93 1.65 -11.68 2.38
CA LEU A 93 0.88 -10.78 3.24
C LEU A 93 0.61 -11.43 4.60
N VAL A 94 0.10 -12.66 4.63
CA VAL A 94 -0.20 -13.40 5.86
C VAL A 94 1.07 -13.61 6.70
N HIS A 95 2.18 -13.97 6.05
CA HIS A 95 3.47 -14.08 6.72
C HIS A 95 3.89 -12.74 7.36
N ARG A 96 3.79 -11.63 6.64
CA ARG A 96 4.11 -10.29 7.18
C ARG A 96 3.19 -9.88 8.31
N LEU A 97 1.88 -10.14 8.20
CA LEU A 97 0.91 -9.87 9.25
C LEU A 97 1.26 -10.59 10.56
N SER A 98 1.78 -11.81 10.48
CA SER A 98 2.22 -12.57 11.63
C SER A 98 3.58 -12.13 12.17
N SER A 99 4.60 -12.04 11.30
CA SER A 99 5.99 -11.84 11.71
C SER A 99 6.33 -10.39 12.04
N TRP A 100 5.76 -9.43 11.30
CA TRP A 100 6.05 -7.99 11.46
C TRP A 100 5.07 -7.29 12.40
N PHE A 101 3.81 -7.70 12.39
CA PHE A 101 2.74 -7.00 13.11
C PHE A 101 2.17 -7.80 14.29
N GLY A 102 2.65 -9.05 14.51
CA GLY A 102 2.29 -9.85 15.65
C GLY A 102 0.85 -10.37 15.64
N PHE A 103 0.13 -10.33 14.50
CA PHE A 103 -1.20 -10.91 14.42
C PHE A 103 -1.13 -12.42 14.48
N ARG A 104 -1.91 -13.03 15.38
CA ARG A 104 -1.89 -14.49 15.64
C ARG A 104 -3.31 -15.02 15.94
N GLY A 105 -3.42 -16.35 15.98
CA GLY A 105 -4.65 -17.04 16.38
C GLY A 105 -5.85 -16.62 15.54
N THR A 106 -6.97 -16.37 16.17
CA THR A 106 -8.26 -16.07 15.53
C THR A 106 -8.19 -14.86 14.57
N VAL A 107 -7.38 -13.83 14.92
CA VAL A 107 -7.23 -12.65 14.06
C VAL A 107 -6.56 -13.02 12.74
N LEU A 108 -5.46 -13.78 12.80
CA LEU A 108 -4.74 -14.20 11.60
C LEU A 108 -5.60 -15.16 10.75
N SER A 109 -6.27 -16.12 11.39
CA SER A 109 -7.18 -17.05 10.70
C SER A 109 -8.35 -16.32 10.02
N TRP A 110 -8.88 -15.27 10.65
CA TRP A 110 -9.92 -14.45 10.05
C TRP A 110 -9.40 -13.69 8.81
N LEU A 111 -8.19 -13.10 8.89
CA LEU A 111 -7.57 -12.41 7.77
C LEU A 111 -7.26 -13.37 6.60
N GLN A 112 -6.82 -14.59 6.89
CA GLN A 112 -6.67 -15.65 5.90
C GLN A 112 -7.99 -15.98 5.21
N SER A 113 -9.06 -16.18 5.98
CA SER A 113 -10.41 -16.41 5.44
C SER A 113 -10.93 -15.23 4.62
N TYR A 114 -10.61 -14.00 5.03
CA TYR A 114 -10.98 -12.79 4.29
C TYR A 114 -10.33 -12.72 2.91
N LEU A 115 -9.10 -13.19 2.77
CA LEU A 115 -8.33 -13.20 1.52
C LEU A 115 -8.65 -14.41 0.64
N SER A 116 -8.97 -15.55 1.24
CA SER A 116 -9.22 -16.82 0.53
C SER A 116 -10.65 -16.92 -0.02
N SER A 117 -10.86 -17.92 -0.88
CA SER A 117 -12.19 -18.28 -1.42
C SER A 117 -12.90 -17.11 -2.12
N ARG A 118 -12.14 -16.35 -2.89
CA ARG A 118 -12.66 -15.27 -3.74
C ARG A 118 -12.50 -15.66 -5.19
N ASP A 119 -13.54 -15.37 -5.97
CA ASP A 119 -13.57 -15.57 -7.40
C ASP A 119 -13.85 -14.24 -8.10
N PHE A 120 -13.41 -14.12 -9.33
CA PHE A 120 -13.80 -13.04 -10.21
C PHE A 120 -14.48 -13.58 -11.46
N VAL A 121 -15.36 -12.78 -12.02
CA VAL A 121 -16.02 -13.02 -13.30
C VAL A 121 -15.88 -11.78 -14.18
N VAL A 122 -15.77 -11.99 -15.48
CA VAL A 122 -15.77 -10.90 -16.46
C VAL A 122 -17.19 -10.80 -17.03
N ASN A 123 -17.74 -9.57 -17.04
CA ASN A 123 -19.05 -9.31 -17.62
C ASN A 123 -18.89 -8.49 -18.91
N VAL A 124 -19.27 -9.07 -20.04
CA VAL A 124 -19.23 -8.41 -21.36
C VAL A 124 -20.63 -8.46 -21.94
N LYS A 125 -21.28 -7.32 -22.14
CA LYS A 125 -22.61 -7.20 -22.77
C LYS A 125 -23.65 -8.16 -22.15
N ALA A 126 -23.70 -8.23 -20.82
CA ALA A 126 -24.59 -9.12 -20.05
C ALA A 126 -24.27 -10.62 -20.13
N SER A 127 -23.16 -11.02 -20.71
CA SER A 127 -22.62 -12.38 -20.64
C SER A 127 -21.53 -12.44 -19.58
N LEU A 128 -21.65 -13.39 -18.65
CA LEU A 128 -20.68 -13.66 -17.59
C LEU A 128 -19.74 -14.78 -18.03
N SER A 129 -18.44 -14.62 -17.73
CA SER A 129 -17.49 -15.72 -17.82
C SER A 129 -17.73 -16.75 -16.72
N GLU A 130 -17.09 -17.92 -16.85
CA GLU A 130 -16.92 -18.83 -15.70
C GLU A 130 -16.15 -18.12 -14.57
N PRO A 131 -16.44 -18.46 -13.31
CA PRO A 131 -15.69 -17.93 -12.16
C PRO A 131 -14.24 -18.42 -12.17
N PHE A 132 -13.30 -17.51 -11.94
CA PHE A 132 -11.88 -17.82 -11.76
C PHE A 132 -11.44 -17.49 -10.34
N PRO A 133 -10.71 -18.41 -9.67
CA PRO A 133 -10.24 -18.14 -8.31
C PRO A 133 -9.22 -17.02 -8.28
N LEU A 134 -9.34 -16.15 -7.27
CA LEU A 134 -8.45 -15.03 -7.03
C LEU A 134 -7.38 -15.46 -6.01
N HIS A 135 -6.15 -15.67 -6.47
CA HIS A 135 -5.04 -16.12 -5.64
C HIS A 135 -4.16 -15.00 -5.09
N GLN A 136 -4.38 -13.77 -5.55
CA GLN A 136 -3.61 -12.58 -5.17
C GLN A 136 -4.50 -11.33 -5.20
N GLY A 137 -3.99 -10.27 -4.62
CA GLY A 137 -4.69 -8.99 -4.57
C GLY A 137 -5.62 -8.84 -3.35
N VAL A 138 -6.00 -7.61 -3.09
CA VAL A 138 -7.00 -7.25 -2.09
C VAL A 138 -8.19 -6.59 -2.77
N PRO A 139 -9.43 -6.78 -2.26
CA PRO A 139 -10.62 -6.28 -2.94
C PRO A 139 -10.58 -4.77 -3.14
N GLN A 140 -10.58 -4.30 -4.38
CA GLN A 140 -10.69 -2.87 -4.68
C GLN A 140 -12.06 -2.33 -4.27
N GLY A 141 -12.07 -1.26 -3.45
CA GLY A 141 -13.28 -0.71 -2.84
C GLY A 141 -13.62 -1.31 -1.48
N SER A 142 -12.78 -2.18 -0.92
CA SER A 142 -12.89 -2.66 0.45
C SER A 142 -12.40 -1.61 1.47
N VAL A 143 -12.83 -1.76 2.70
CA VAL A 143 -12.38 -0.90 3.82
C VAL A 143 -10.99 -1.33 4.33
N LEU A 144 -10.69 -2.64 4.24
CA LEU A 144 -9.41 -3.22 4.69
C LEU A 144 -8.30 -3.13 3.64
N GLY A 145 -8.63 -3.14 2.34
CA GLY A 145 -7.64 -3.15 1.26
C GLY A 145 -6.51 -2.13 1.45
N PRO A 146 -6.81 -0.84 1.67
CA PRO A 146 -5.77 0.17 1.89
C PRO A 146 -4.85 -0.14 3.09
N LEU A 147 -5.41 -0.61 4.20
CA LEU A 147 -4.61 -0.99 5.37
C LEU A 147 -3.73 -2.19 5.07
N LEU A 148 -4.27 -3.24 4.46
CA LEU A 148 -3.50 -4.45 4.11
C LEU A 148 -2.38 -4.14 3.12
N PHE A 149 -2.61 -3.22 2.18
CA PHE A 149 -1.59 -2.76 1.25
C PHE A 149 -0.42 -2.09 1.95
N ILE A 150 -0.66 -1.10 2.84
CA ILE A 150 0.43 -0.43 3.55
C ILE A 150 1.19 -1.37 4.48
N LEU A 151 0.51 -2.37 5.07
CA LEU A 151 1.18 -3.40 5.87
C LEU A 151 2.01 -4.34 4.98
N TYR A 152 1.52 -4.66 3.78
CA TYR A 152 2.26 -5.45 2.81
C TYR A 152 3.54 -4.76 2.35
N THR A 153 3.51 -3.45 2.12
CA THR A 153 4.66 -2.67 1.62
C THR A 153 5.61 -2.17 2.72
N THR A 154 5.26 -2.29 3.99
CA THR A 154 6.08 -1.81 5.12
C THR A 154 7.55 -2.25 5.08
N PRO A 155 7.91 -3.51 4.72
CA PRO A 155 9.31 -3.93 4.64
C PRO A 155 10.15 -3.16 3.61
N LEU A 156 9.53 -2.57 2.59
CA LEU A 156 10.23 -1.71 1.62
C LEU A 156 10.92 -0.53 2.31
N SER A 157 10.24 0.08 3.29
CA SER A 157 10.77 1.20 4.07
C SER A 157 12.05 0.82 4.84
N SER A 158 12.05 -0.36 5.46
CA SER A 158 13.23 -0.87 6.15
C SER A 158 14.39 -1.11 5.18
N LEU A 159 14.10 -1.74 4.04
CA LEU A 159 15.11 -1.99 3.00
C LEU A 159 15.75 -0.67 2.49
N ILE A 160 14.94 0.37 2.26
CA ILE A 160 15.46 1.66 1.81
C ILE A 160 16.23 2.35 2.95
N SER A 161 15.77 2.25 4.19
CA SER A 161 16.42 2.86 5.36
C SER A 161 17.82 2.30 5.64
N ASP A 162 18.11 1.07 5.21
CA ASP A 162 19.46 0.48 5.27
C ASP A 162 20.45 1.12 4.29
N SER A 163 19.95 1.97 3.38
CA SER A 163 20.74 2.74 2.44
C SER A 163 20.89 4.22 2.88
N SER A 164 21.71 4.98 2.18
CA SER A 164 21.84 6.44 2.37
C SER A 164 20.70 7.24 1.73
N VAL A 165 19.75 6.58 1.07
CA VAL A 165 18.65 7.20 0.35
C VAL A 165 17.50 7.48 1.34
N LYS A 166 17.01 8.70 1.33
CA LYS A 166 15.79 9.06 2.07
C LYS A 166 14.57 8.72 1.22
N HIS A 167 13.46 8.44 1.89
CA HIS A 167 12.23 8.06 1.20
C HIS A 167 11.00 8.60 1.91
N HIS A 168 9.93 8.66 1.13
CA HIS A 168 8.57 8.87 1.61
C HIS A 168 7.62 8.02 0.77
N LEU A 169 6.62 7.44 1.41
CA LEU A 169 5.62 6.58 0.77
C LEU A 169 4.24 7.27 0.86
N TYR A 170 3.52 7.25 -0.25
CA TYR A 170 2.12 7.66 -0.26
C TYR A 170 1.30 6.66 -1.08
N ALA A 171 0.63 5.73 -0.40
CA ALA A 171 -0.01 4.56 -1.00
C ALA A 171 1.00 3.75 -1.83
N ASP A 172 0.78 3.66 -3.13
CA ASP A 172 1.63 3.00 -4.14
C ASP A 172 2.78 3.88 -4.64
N ASP A 173 2.71 5.19 -4.43
CA ASP A 173 3.79 6.10 -4.79
C ASP A 173 4.97 6.00 -3.81
N THR A 174 6.16 5.80 -4.32
CA THR A 174 7.42 5.81 -3.57
C THR A 174 8.30 6.94 -4.05
N GLN A 175 8.64 7.85 -3.16
CA GLN A 175 9.52 8.99 -3.40
C GLN A 175 10.87 8.70 -2.76
N LEU A 176 11.91 8.59 -3.58
CA LEU A 176 13.29 8.40 -3.15
C LEU A 176 14.08 9.67 -3.39
N PHE A 177 14.87 10.11 -2.42
CA PHE A 177 15.68 11.31 -2.58
C PHE A 177 17.01 11.23 -1.83
N ILE A 178 18.04 11.78 -2.47
CA ILE A 178 19.39 11.88 -1.93
C ILE A 178 19.95 13.27 -2.24
N SER A 179 20.66 13.86 -1.28
CA SER A 179 21.28 15.19 -1.45
C SER A 179 22.78 15.07 -1.27
N PHE A 180 23.55 15.65 -2.20
CA PHE A 180 25.00 15.56 -2.29
C PHE A 180 25.58 16.92 -2.68
N THR A 181 26.87 17.12 -2.46
CA THR A 181 27.61 18.30 -2.95
C THR A 181 28.14 18.06 -4.36
N ALA A 182 28.36 19.12 -5.14
CA ALA A 182 28.91 18.99 -6.50
C ALA A 182 30.30 18.32 -6.51
N HIS A 183 31.03 18.39 -5.39
CA HIS A 183 32.37 17.79 -5.24
C HIS A 183 32.34 16.26 -4.99
N ASP A 184 31.20 15.70 -4.63
CA ASP A 184 31.06 14.26 -4.35
C ASP A 184 31.12 13.40 -5.64
N PHE A 185 31.20 14.03 -6.82
CA PHE A 185 31.31 13.40 -8.15
C PHE A 185 32.64 13.65 -8.87
N ALA A 186 33.61 14.25 -8.23
CA ALA A 186 34.95 14.55 -8.84
C ALA A 186 35.95 13.42 -8.59
#